data_483c1fe56cd9f6baeee712a04cee68bd
#
_entry.id   483c1fe56cd9f6baeee712a04cee68bd
#
_cell.length_a   1.000
_cell.length_b   1.000
_cell.length_c   1.000
_cell.angle_alpha   90.00
_cell.angle_beta   90.00
_cell.angle_gamma   90.00
#
_symmetry.space_group_name_H-M   'P 1'
#
loop_
_entity.id
_entity.type
_entity.pdbx_description
1 polymer ?
#
loop_
_entity_poly.entity_id
_entity_poly.type
_entity_poly.pdbx_seq_one_letter_code
_entity_poly.pdbx_strand_id
1 'polypeptide(L)' 'MKQIYIKSHMKELRARHDLTQEQLADMVDARRETIGHIEHNRYNPSLLLAYKIARALQSNLEDVFTFEEVVG' A
#
# COMPACT_ATOMS: atom_id res chain seq x y z
N MET A 1 -2.39 23.16 12.28
CA MET A 1 -1.40 22.11 12.00
C MET A 1 -1.85 21.32 10.78
N LYS A 2 -0.94 21.06 9.85
CA LYS A 2 -1.26 20.27 8.66
C LYS A 2 -1.42 18.80 9.06
N GLN A 3 -2.43 18.15 8.52
CA GLN A 3 -2.57 16.71 8.63
C GLN A 3 -2.07 16.07 7.35
N ILE A 4 -1.35 14.96 7.49
CA ILE A 4 -0.78 14.23 6.37
C ILE A 4 -1.41 12.86 6.33
N TYR A 5 -1.94 12.49 5.17
CA TYR A 5 -2.56 11.19 4.95
C TYR A 5 -1.78 10.42 3.90
N ILE A 6 -1.67 9.11 4.10
CA ILE A 6 -1.10 8.22 3.09
C ILE A 6 -2.22 7.84 2.12
N LYS A 7 -1.93 7.95 0.83
CA LYS A 7 -2.83 7.47 -0.21
C LYS A 7 -2.16 6.30 -0.92
N SER A 8 -2.85 5.17 -0.95
CA SER A 8 -2.35 3.94 -1.56
C SER A 8 -2.74 3.86 -3.03
N HIS A 9 -1.81 3.41 -3.86
CA HIS A 9 -2.04 3.08 -5.26
C HIS A 9 -1.88 1.57 -5.52
N MET A 10 -1.94 0.78 -4.46
CA MET A 10 -1.70 -0.67 -4.50
C MET A 10 -2.66 -1.39 -5.43
N LYS A 11 -3.94 -1.01 -5.43
CA LYS A 11 -4.96 -1.69 -6.23
C LYS A 11 -4.65 -1.60 -7.72
N GLU A 12 -4.24 -0.43 -8.21
CA GLU A 12 -3.89 -0.22 -9.60
C GLU A 12 -2.64 -1.01 -9.98
N LEU A 13 -1.64 -1.00 -9.11
CA LEU A 13 -0.38 -1.71 -9.34
C LEU A 13 -0.57 -3.23 -9.27
N ARG A 14 -1.41 -3.70 -8.34
CA ARG A 14 -1.79 -5.10 -8.29
C ARG A 14 -2.43 -5.56 -9.59
N ALA A 15 -3.36 -4.75 -10.10
CA ALA A 15 -4.06 -5.06 -11.33
C ALA A 15 -3.10 -5.18 -12.52
N ARG A 16 -2.08 -4.33 -12.58
CA ARG A 16 -1.05 -4.39 -13.63
C ARG A 16 -0.26 -5.69 -13.60
N HIS A 17 -0.11 -6.30 -12.44
CA HIS A 17 0.63 -7.55 -12.26
C HIS A 17 -0.28 -8.76 -12.12
N ASP A 18 -1.58 -8.61 -12.35
CA ASP A 18 -2.57 -9.67 -12.23
C ASP A 18 -2.52 -10.35 -10.86
N LEU A 19 -2.32 -9.57 -9.79
CA LEU A 19 -2.25 -10.08 -8.43
C LEU A 19 -3.55 -9.81 -7.68
N THR A 20 -4.05 -10.84 -7.00
CA THR A 20 -5.13 -10.68 -6.04
C THR A 20 -4.59 -10.10 -4.73
N GLN A 21 -5.47 -9.61 -3.85
CA GLN A 21 -5.08 -9.20 -2.52
C GLN A 21 -4.43 -10.34 -1.74
N GLU A 22 -4.95 -11.54 -1.87
CA GLU A 22 -4.42 -12.72 -1.19
C GLU A 22 -3.02 -13.07 -1.70
N GLN A 23 -2.81 -13.02 -3.01
CA GLN A 23 -1.50 -13.30 -3.59
C GLN A 23 -0.46 -12.28 -3.12
N LEU A 24 -0.81 -11.01 -3.11
CA LEU A 24 0.09 -9.98 -2.62
C LEU A 24 0.39 -10.17 -1.13
N ALA A 25 -0.64 -10.48 -0.33
CA ALA A 25 -0.48 -10.74 1.09
C ALA A 25 0.51 -11.88 1.34
N ASP A 26 0.39 -12.98 0.59
CA ASP A 26 1.30 -14.12 0.71
C ASP A 26 2.74 -13.71 0.37
N MET A 27 2.93 -12.87 -0.63
CA MET A 27 4.27 -12.42 -1.06
C MET A 27 4.97 -11.59 0.02
N VAL A 28 4.22 -10.89 0.85
CA VAL A 28 4.79 -9.97 1.85
C VAL A 28 4.61 -10.46 3.29
N ASP A 29 4.17 -11.70 3.48
CA ASP A 29 3.91 -12.30 4.79
C ASP A 29 2.91 -11.50 5.62
N ALA A 30 1.87 -11.00 4.99
CA ALA A 30 0.80 -10.27 5.66
C ALA A 30 -0.52 -11.00 5.47
N ARG A 31 -1.51 -10.59 6.24
CA ARG A 31 -2.87 -11.11 6.08
C ARG A 31 -3.58 -10.36 4.95
N ARG A 32 -4.48 -11.04 4.25
CA ARG A 32 -5.28 -10.43 3.20
C ARG A 32 -6.05 -9.21 3.72
N GLU A 33 -6.61 -9.30 4.92
CA GLU A 33 -7.34 -8.19 5.55
C GLU A 33 -6.45 -6.96 5.74
N THR A 34 -5.18 -7.17 6.11
CA THR A 34 -4.22 -6.08 6.26
C THR A 34 -4.01 -5.37 4.92
N ILE A 35 -3.84 -6.13 3.85
CA ILE A 35 -3.70 -5.56 2.49
C ILE A 35 -4.95 -4.76 2.13
N GLY A 36 -6.14 -5.30 2.38
CA GLY A 36 -7.39 -4.60 2.13
C GLY A 36 -7.51 -3.28 2.90
N HIS A 37 -7.14 -3.28 4.17
CA HIS A 37 -7.17 -2.07 5.00
C HIS A 37 -6.19 -1.00 4.51
N ILE A 38 -5.00 -1.40 4.07
CA ILE A 38 -4.03 -0.47 3.51
C ILE A 38 -4.56 0.13 2.20
N GLU A 39 -5.15 -0.69 1.34
CA GLU A 39 -5.70 -0.24 0.06
C GLU A 39 -6.84 0.78 0.24
N HIS A 40 -7.59 0.66 1.33
CA HIS A 40 -8.68 1.59 1.64
C HIS A 40 -8.24 2.74 2.54
N ASN A 41 -6.94 2.92 2.74
CA ASN A 41 -6.37 3.99 3.57
C ASN A 41 -6.86 3.95 5.02
N ARG A 42 -7.17 2.77 5.53
CA ARG A 42 -7.66 2.56 6.92
C ARG A 42 -6.55 2.13 7.87
N TYR A 43 -5.39 1.78 7.35
CA TYR A 43 -4.27 1.29 8.12
C TYR A 43 -2.98 1.76 7.48
N ASN A 44 -2.11 2.33 8.29
CA ASN A 44 -0.79 2.76 7.83
C ASN A 44 0.19 1.60 8.00
N PRO A 45 0.77 1.08 6.94
CA PRO A 45 1.72 -0.02 7.08
C PRO A 45 3.00 0.44 7.76
N SER A 46 3.68 -0.50 8.43
CA SER A 46 5.04 -0.23 8.89
C SER A 46 5.92 0.06 7.67
N LEU A 47 7.04 0.74 7.89
CA LEU A 47 7.97 1.03 6.81
C LEU A 47 8.46 -0.26 6.14
N LEU A 48 8.72 -1.31 6.93
CA LEU A 48 9.15 -2.60 6.40
C LEU A 48 8.08 -3.22 5.51
N LEU A 49 6.83 -3.25 5.97
CA LEU A 49 5.73 -3.81 5.17
C LEU A 49 5.52 -3.00 3.90
N ALA A 50 5.57 -1.67 3.98
CA ALA A 50 5.46 -0.80 2.82
C ALA A 50 6.55 -1.09 1.78
N TYR A 51 7.77 -1.29 2.25
CA TYR A 51 8.90 -1.63 1.37
C TYR A 51 8.69 -2.99 0.70
N LYS A 52 8.26 -4.00 1.46
CA LYS A 52 7.97 -5.33 0.91
C LYS A 52 6.88 -5.27 -0.15
N ILE A 53 5.83 -4.48 0.08
CA ILE A 53 4.75 -4.28 -0.88
C ILE A 53 5.29 -3.66 -2.17
N ALA A 54 6.07 -2.61 -2.05
CA ALA A 54 6.67 -1.95 -3.22
C ALA A 54 7.52 -2.93 -4.03
N ARG A 55 8.34 -3.73 -3.36
CA ARG A 55 9.16 -4.74 -4.01
C ARG A 55 8.32 -5.80 -4.71
N ALA A 56 7.27 -6.28 -4.06
CA ALA A 56 6.37 -7.28 -4.63
C ALA A 56 5.66 -6.74 -5.88
N LEU A 57 5.34 -5.45 -5.89
CA LEU A 57 4.70 -4.79 -7.02
C LEU A 57 5.71 -4.26 -8.05
N GLN A 58 7.00 -4.52 -7.87
CA GLN A 58 8.07 -4.07 -8.77
C GLN A 58 8.01 -2.57 -9.01
N SER A 59 7.74 -1.83 -7.96
CA SER A 59 7.52 -0.38 -8.02
C SER A 59 8.36 0.32 -6.95
N ASN A 60 8.57 1.62 -7.12
CA ASN A 60 9.21 2.43 -6.09
C ASN A 60 8.21 2.73 -4.98
N LEU A 61 8.71 2.95 -3.78
CA LEU A 61 7.86 3.25 -2.62
C LEU A 61 6.96 4.46 -2.91
N GLU A 62 7.50 5.49 -3.55
CA GLU A 62 6.77 6.71 -3.88
C GLU A 62 5.68 6.49 -4.94
N ASP A 63 5.78 5.42 -5.74
CA ASP A 63 4.75 5.08 -6.72
C ASP A 63 3.60 4.31 -6.07
N VAL A 64 3.88 3.60 -4.98
CA VAL A 64 2.87 2.83 -4.27
C VAL A 64 2.10 3.69 -3.27
N PHE A 65 2.82 4.59 -2.59
CA PHE A 65 2.24 5.44 -1.54
C PHE A 65 2.57 6.89 -1.81
N THR A 66 1.54 7.72 -1.85
CA THR A 66 1.69 9.17 -1.92
C THR A 66 1.13 9.79 -0.65
N PHE A 67 1.46 11.06 -0.43
CA PHE A 67 1.05 11.74 0.79
C PHE A 67 0.26 12.98 0.40
N GLU A 68 -0.86 13.19 1.09
CA GLU A 68 -1.69 14.37 0.91
C GLU A 68 -1.65 15.19 2.18
N GLU A 69 -1.39 16.48 2.05
CA GLU A 69 -1.45 17.42 3.16
C GLU A 69 -2.77 18.15 3.12
N VAL A 70 -3.45 18.16 4.25
CA VAL A 70 -4.70 18.89 4.41
C VAL A 70 -4.49 19.98 5.45
N VAL A 71 -4.72 21.23 5.06
CA VAL A 71 -4.66 22.38 5.97
C VAL A 71 -6.03 22.52 6.60
N GLY A 72 -6.07 22.24 7.88
CA GLY A 72 -7.31 22.34 8.64
C GLY A 72 -7.42 23.66 9.38
#